data_748321427c2fd0c9be6b1cf7c04a6260
#
_entry.id   748321427c2fd0c9be6b1cf7c04a6260
#
_cell.length_a   1.000
_cell.length_b   1.000
_cell.length_c   1.000
_cell.angle_alpha   90.00
_cell.angle_beta   90.00
_cell.angle_gamma   90.00
#
_symmetry.space_group_name_H-M   'P 1'
#
loop_
_entity.id
_entity.type
_entity.pdbx_description
1 polymer ?
#
loop_
_entity_poly.entity_id
_entity_poly.type
_entity_poly.pdbx_seq_one_letter_code
_entity_poly.pdbx_strand_id
1 'polypeptide(L)'
;MKPYVHSTIIGNDVWIGARSIILDNVTIGDGAVIGSGSIITKDVPPYAIVVGANKIIKYRFPDEIIQKLLLMKWWEWDDDKIRESYHLFHDPIKFVDTYSGD
;
A
#
# COMPACT_ATOMS: atom_id res chain seq x y z
N MET A 1 18.06 -28.73 -14.03
CA MET A 1 16.83 -27.92 -13.88
C MET A 1 17.11 -26.75 -12.95
N LYS A 2 16.79 -25.56 -13.41
CA LYS A 2 16.97 -24.38 -12.56
C LYS A 2 16.03 -24.46 -11.37
N PRO A 3 16.48 -24.17 -10.16
CA PRO A 3 15.57 -24.06 -9.04
C PRO A 3 14.55 -22.95 -9.33
N TYR A 4 13.30 -23.24 -9.05
CA TYR A 4 12.24 -22.28 -9.22
C TYR A 4 12.16 -21.42 -7.95
N VAL A 5 12.40 -20.14 -8.08
CA VAL A 5 12.36 -19.24 -6.95
C VAL A 5 11.01 -18.52 -6.94
N HIS A 6 10.28 -18.72 -5.87
CA HIS A 6 9.01 -18.04 -5.63
C HIS A 6 9.23 -16.93 -4.63
N SER A 7 8.73 -15.75 -4.92
CA SER A 7 8.77 -14.66 -3.95
C SER A 7 7.50 -13.83 -4.05
N THR A 8 6.99 -13.45 -2.90
CA THR A 8 5.90 -12.49 -2.77
C THR A 8 6.50 -11.21 -2.25
N ILE A 9 6.23 -10.11 -2.93
CA ILE A 9 6.73 -8.80 -2.54
C ILE A 9 5.58 -8.02 -1.93
N ILE A 10 5.75 -7.60 -0.69
CA ILE A 10 4.76 -6.78 0.01
C ILE A 10 5.37 -5.41 0.22
N GLY A 11 4.72 -4.38 -0.29
CA GLY A 11 5.18 -3.01 -0.18
C GLY A 11 5.06 -2.46 1.23
N ASN A 12 5.17 -1.14 1.32
CA ASN A 12 5.13 -0.44 2.60
C ASN A 12 3.71 -0.07 2.98
N ASP A 13 3.42 0.00 4.28
CA ASP A 13 2.13 0.41 4.81
C ASP A 13 0.98 -0.44 4.28
N VAL A 14 1.22 -1.73 4.05
CA VAL A 14 0.20 -2.68 3.59
C VAL A 14 -0.51 -3.29 4.79
N TRP A 15 -1.84 -3.36 4.70
CA TRP A 15 -2.65 -4.02 5.73
C TRP A 15 -3.27 -5.28 5.16
N ILE A 16 -3.02 -6.42 5.80
CA ILE A 16 -3.52 -7.72 5.35
C ILE A 16 -4.42 -8.30 6.43
N GLY A 17 -5.68 -8.50 6.09
CA GLY A 17 -6.66 -9.07 7.01
C GLY A 17 -6.39 -10.55 7.29
N ALA A 18 -6.94 -11.03 8.39
CA ALA A 18 -6.74 -12.41 8.86
C ALA A 18 -7.23 -13.42 7.82
N ARG A 19 -6.57 -14.57 7.77
CA ARG A 19 -6.92 -15.70 6.91
C ARG A 19 -6.85 -15.39 5.41
N SER A 20 -6.11 -14.36 5.03
CA SER A 20 -5.89 -14.09 3.62
C SER A 20 -4.80 -15.03 3.08
N ILE A 21 -4.93 -15.43 1.83
CA ILE A 21 -3.97 -16.25 1.12
C ILE A 21 -3.39 -15.42 -0.01
N ILE A 22 -2.07 -15.26 -0.03
CA ILE A 22 -1.38 -14.53 -1.08
C ILE A 22 -0.45 -15.50 -1.77
N LEU A 23 -0.67 -15.72 -3.06
CA LEU A 23 0.12 -16.67 -3.83
C LEU A 23 1.52 -16.15 -4.14
N ASP A 24 2.41 -17.06 -4.50
CA ASP A 24 3.77 -16.71 -4.93
C ASP A 24 3.76 -15.83 -6.16
N ASN A 25 4.80 -15.05 -6.33
CA ASN A 25 5.01 -14.14 -7.47
C ASN A 25 4.00 -12.99 -7.56
N VAL A 26 3.33 -12.69 -6.46
CA VAL A 26 2.40 -11.55 -6.39
C VAL A 26 3.11 -10.38 -5.72
N THR A 27 2.92 -9.20 -6.28
CA THR A 27 3.39 -7.95 -5.67
C THR A 27 2.20 -7.17 -5.12
N ILE A 28 2.25 -6.86 -3.83
CA ILE A 28 1.25 -6.03 -3.17
C ILE A 28 1.82 -4.62 -3.08
N GLY A 29 1.17 -3.69 -3.75
CA GLY A 29 1.65 -2.30 -3.81
C GLY A 29 1.56 -1.57 -2.48
N ASP A 30 2.33 -0.50 -2.36
CA ASP A 30 2.36 0.31 -1.14
C ASP A 30 0.98 0.78 -0.74
N GLY A 31 0.69 0.74 0.54
CA GLY A 31 -0.56 1.24 1.09
C GLY A 31 -1.81 0.43 0.75
N ALA A 32 -1.67 -0.74 0.12
CA ALA A 32 -2.81 -1.57 -0.21
C ALA A 32 -3.45 -2.17 1.03
N VAL A 33 -4.74 -2.44 0.95
CA VAL A 33 -5.51 -3.10 2.01
C VAL A 33 -6.12 -4.37 1.45
N ILE A 34 -5.82 -5.49 2.09
CA ILE A 34 -6.37 -6.80 1.73
C ILE A 34 -7.38 -7.19 2.80
N GLY A 35 -8.64 -7.32 2.41
CA GLY A 35 -9.70 -7.70 3.34
C GLY A 35 -9.53 -9.13 3.87
N SER A 36 -10.07 -9.40 5.05
CA SER A 36 -9.96 -10.72 5.67
C SER A 36 -10.52 -11.82 4.77
N GLY A 37 -9.83 -12.95 4.75
CA GLY A 37 -10.27 -14.13 3.98
C GLY A 37 -10.08 -14.00 2.48
N SER A 38 -9.32 -13.03 2.02
CA SER A 38 -9.10 -12.83 0.58
C SER A 38 -8.13 -13.86 0.00
N ILE A 39 -8.27 -14.12 -1.29
CA ILE A 39 -7.35 -14.99 -2.04
C ILE A 39 -6.76 -14.13 -3.16
N ILE A 40 -5.48 -13.81 -3.04
CA ILE A 40 -4.80 -12.90 -3.96
C ILE A 40 -3.88 -13.70 -4.88
N THR A 41 -4.20 -13.70 -6.15
CA THR A 41 -3.47 -14.42 -7.18
C THR A 41 -2.86 -13.51 -8.24
N LYS A 42 -3.12 -12.21 -8.15
CA LYS A 42 -2.63 -11.18 -9.07
C LYS A 42 -2.04 -10.02 -8.28
N ASP A 43 -1.17 -9.27 -8.92
CA ASP A 43 -0.61 -8.07 -8.31
C ASP A 43 -1.70 -7.10 -7.86
N VAL A 44 -1.46 -6.45 -6.74
CA VAL A 44 -2.38 -5.48 -6.18
C VAL A 44 -1.77 -4.08 -6.34
N PRO A 45 -2.48 -3.18 -7.02
CA PRO A 45 -1.98 -1.81 -7.20
C PRO A 45 -1.82 -1.07 -5.87
N PRO A 46 -0.93 -0.07 -5.82
CA PRO A 46 -0.80 0.75 -4.62
C PRO A 46 -2.12 1.39 -4.19
N TYR A 47 -2.35 1.39 -2.90
CA TYR A 47 -3.51 1.99 -2.24
C TYR A 47 -4.87 1.42 -2.67
N ALA A 48 -4.86 0.25 -3.31
CA ALA A 48 -6.10 -0.46 -3.64
C ALA A 48 -6.64 -1.18 -2.41
N ILE A 49 -7.95 -1.25 -2.33
CA ILE A 49 -8.65 -2.07 -1.33
C ILE A 49 -9.22 -3.27 -2.05
N VAL A 50 -8.74 -4.46 -1.69
CA VAL A 50 -9.07 -5.72 -2.37
C VAL A 50 -9.78 -6.66 -1.41
N VAL A 51 -10.82 -7.30 -1.89
CA VAL A 51 -11.57 -8.31 -1.11
C VAL A 51 -11.81 -9.55 -1.96
N GLY A 52 -12.10 -10.66 -1.31
CA GLY A 52 -12.41 -11.91 -1.99
C GLY A 52 -11.29 -12.37 -2.92
N ALA A 53 -11.64 -12.78 -4.13
CA ALA A 53 -10.69 -13.26 -5.13
C ALA A 53 -10.29 -12.09 -6.05
N ASN A 54 -9.27 -11.36 -5.68
CA ASN A 54 -8.69 -10.26 -6.49
C ASN A 54 -9.65 -9.11 -6.82
N LYS A 55 -10.70 -8.91 -6.03
CA LYS A 55 -11.69 -7.89 -6.35
C LYS A 55 -11.28 -6.55 -5.75
N ILE A 56 -10.89 -5.61 -6.59
CA ILE A 56 -10.63 -4.24 -6.15
C ILE A 56 -11.97 -3.54 -6.01
N ILE A 57 -12.32 -3.16 -4.80
CA ILE A 57 -13.59 -2.47 -4.55
C ILE A 57 -13.46 -0.97 -4.64
N LYS A 58 -12.30 -0.43 -4.33
CA LYS A 58 -12.00 1.00 -4.48
C LYS A 58 -10.53 1.22 -4.18
N TYR A 59 -10.04 2.43 -4.44
CA TYR A 59 -8.75 2.90 -3.97
C TYR A 59 -8.96 3.75 -2.72
N ARG A 60 -7.96 3.76 -1.84
CA ARG A 60 -8.05 4.50 -0.58
C ARG A 60 -8.18 6.01 -0.79
N PHE A 61 -7.58 6.51 -1.87
CA PHE A 61 -7.52 7.94 -2.16
C PHE A 61 -7.69 8.17 -3.67
N PRO A 62 -8.02 9.40 -4.11
CA PRO A 62 -7.99 9.74 -5.53
C PRO A 62 -6.61 9.50 -6.13
N ASP A 63 -6.55 9.18 -7.40
CA ASP A 63 -5.31 8.86 -8.10
C ASP A 63 -4.24 9.95 -7.93
N GLU A 64 -4.64 11.20 -8.02
CA GLU A 64 -3.73 12.34 -7.83
C GLU A 64 -3.01 12.28 -6.47
N ILE A 65 -3.76 11.98 -5.41
CA ILE A 65 -3.20 11.87 -4.07
C ILE A 65 -2.29 10.64 -3.96
N ILE A 66 -2.69 9.52 -4.55
CA ILE A 66 -1.88 8.30 -4.56
C ILE A 66 -0.52 8.56 -5.21
N GLN A 67 -0.49 9.22 -6.36
CA GLN A 67 0.76 9.51 -7.05
C GLN A 67 1.68 10.39 -6.19
N LYS A 68 1.12 11.37 -5.53
CA LYS A 68 1.90 12.24 -4.64
C LYS A 68 2.44 11.48 -3.43
N LEU A 69 1.64 10.62 -2.81
CA LEU A 69 2.09 9.80 -1.69
C LEU A 69 3.23 8.87 -2.09
N LEU A 70 3.14 8.25 -3.26
CA LEU A 70 4.21 7.37 -3.75
C LEU A 70 5.50 8.12 -4.01
N LEU A 71 5.44 9.34 -4.52
CA LEU A 71 6.62 10.16 -4.74
C LEU A 71 7.26 10.63 -3.44
N MET A 72 6.46 10.88 -2.43
CA MET A 72 6.96 11.37 -1.14
C MET A 72 7.74 10.31 -0.37
N LYS A 73 7.39 9.04 -0.52
CA LYS A 73 8.00 7.91 0.21
C LYS A 73 8.14 8.20 1.69
N TRP A 74 7.07 8.67 2.32
CA TRP A 74 7.09 9.13 3.70
C TRP A 74 7.57 8.07 4.70
N TRP A 75 7.42 6.79 4.39
CA TRP A 75 7.91 5.70 5.23
C TRP A 75 9.44 5.64 5.30
N GLU A 76 10.14 6.33 4.40
CA GLU A 76 11.59 6.45 4.42
C GLU A 76 12.07 7.69 5.19
N TRP A 77 11.15 8.53 5.67
CA TRP A 77 11.50 9.72 6.43
C TRP A 77 12.10 9.33 7.78
N ASP A 78 12.98 10.18 8.33
CA ASP A 78 13.51 9.94 9.65
C ASP A 78 12.43 10.10 10.73
N ASP A 79 12.75 9.63 11.95
CA ASP A 79 11.78 9.62 13.05
C ASP A 79 11.30 11.04 13.40
N ASP A 80 12.17 12.03 13.32
CA ASP A 80 11.81 13.40 13.65
C ASP A 80 10.78 13.94 12.65
N LYS A 81 10.97 13.71 11.37
CA LYS A 81 10.03 14.16 10.35
C LYS A 81 8.69 13.44 10.45
N ILE A 82 8.70 12.15 10.74
CA ILE A 82 7.46 11.39 10.95
C ILE A 82 6.73 11.94 12.17
N ARG A 83 7.43 12.18 13.25
CA ARG A 83 6.84 12.70 14.48
C ARG A 83 6.26 14.10 14.27
N GLU A 84 6.96 14.96 13.54
CA GLU A 84 6.49 16.30 13.20
C GLU A 84 5.20 16.24 12.37
N SER A 85 5.10 15.31 11.43
CA SER A 85 3.96 15.20 10.51
C SER A 85 2.83 14.32 11.02
N TYR A 86 3.02 13.63 12.14
CA TYR A 86 2.11 12.62 12.66
C TYR A 86 0.67 13.11 12.77
N HIS A 87 0.45 14.34 13.16
CA HIS A 87 -0.90 14.89 13.32
C HIS A 87 -1.68 14.98 12.00
N LEU A 88 -1.01 14.86 10.86
CA LEU A 88 -1.66 14.92 9.54
C LEU A 88 -1.92 13.52 8.94
N PHE A 89 -1.49 12.45 9.60
CA PHE A 89 -1.63 11.10 9.05
C PHE A 89 -3.09 10.67 8.85
N HIS A 90 -4.02 11.25 9.59
CA HIS A 90 -5.44 10.96 9.42
C HIS A 90 -6.10 11.81 8.32
N ASP A 91 -5.36 12.75 7.76
CA ASP A 91 -5.85 13.62 6.68
C ASP A 91 -4.83 13.59 5.53
N PRO A 92 -4.93 12.59 4.64
CA PRO A 92 -3.93 12.41 3.58
C PRO A 92 -3.87 13.56 2.60
N ILE A 93 -4.97 14.25 2.36
CA ILE A 93 -4.98 15.40 1.45
C ILE A 93 -4.15 16.53 2.05
N LYS A 94 -4.39 16.85 3.31
CA LYS A 94 -3.65 17.90 4.00
C LYS A 94 -2.18 17.53 4.18
N PHE A 95 -1.89 16.27 4.48
CA PHE A 95 -0.54 15.75 4.56
C PHE A 95 0.22 15.96 3.26
N VAL A 96 -0.39 15.58 2.14
CA VAL A 96 0.20 15.74 0.82
C VAL A 96 0.40 17.22 0.49
N ASP A 97 -0.60 18.05 0.74
CA ASP A 97 -0.51 19.48 0.46
C ASP A 97 0.61 20.16 1.27
N THR A 98 0.85 19.69 2.48
CA THR A 98 1.89 20.25 3.35
C THR A 98 3.30 19.84 2.92
N TYR A 99 3.50 18.60 2.48
CA TYR A 99 4.84 18.03 2.29
C TYR A 99 5.21 17.71 0.86
N SER A 100 4.30 17.72 -0.09
CA SER A 100 4.58 17.29 -1.46
C SER A 100 4.99 18.41 -2.40
N GLY A 101 4.96 19.65 -1.95
CA GLY A 101 5.24 20.79 -2.82
C GLY A 101 6.70 21.18 -2.92
N ASP A 102 7.58 20.47 -2.27
CA ASP A 102 9.00 20.86 -2.15
C ASP A 102 9.86 20.21 -3.21
#